data_951f5dc72995860ad97e03736e6121e5
#
_entry.id   951f5dc72995860ad97e03736e6121e5
#
_cell.length_a   1.000
_cell.length_b   1.000
_cell.length_c   1.000
_cell.angle_alpha   90.00
_cell.angle_beta   90.00
_cell.angle_gamma   90.00
#
_symmetry.space_group_name_H-M   'P 1'
#
loop_
_entity.id
_entity.type
_entity.pdbx_description
1 polymer ?
#
loop_
_entity_poly.entity_id
_entity_poly.type
_entity_poly.pdbx_seq_one_letter_code
_entity_poly.pdbx_strand_id
1 'polypeptide(L)' 'MTYMDHVEVIVEKEMYARDGVHKGMQGWITEPENINGYWLVNFPQCGEKNDIATIPVREEDMKVVKI' A
#
# COMPACT_ATOMS: atom_id res chain seq x y z
N MET A 1 -9.82 8.09 -0.97
CA MET A 1 -8.71 7.56 -1.79
C MET A 1 -9.18 7.27 -3.19
N THR A 2 -8.29 7.35 -4.12
CA THR A 2 -8.63 7.09 -5.50
C THR A 2 -7.41 6.53 -6.24
N TYR A 3 -7.62 6.13 -7.49
CA TYR A 3 -6.58 5.59 -8.36
C TYR A 3 -5.39 6.54 -8.44
N MET A 4 -4.20 5.98 -8.30
CA MET A 4 -2.90 6.69 -8.35
C MET A 4 -2.59 7.53 -7.11
N ASP A 5 -3.45 7.50 -6.10
CA ASP A 5 -3.11 8.19 -4.86
C ASP A 5 -1.88 7.56 -4.24
N HIS A 6 -1.00 8.42 -3.74
CA HIS A 6 0.17 7.99 -2.99
C HIS A 6 -0.27 7.77 -1.55
N VAL A 7 0.04 6.61 -1.00
CA VAL A 7 -0.42 6.24 0.34
C VAL A 7 0.73 5.72 1.20
N GLU A 8 0.54 5.82 2.51
CA GLU A 8 1.51 5.30 3.47
C GLU A 8 0.79 4.37 4.44
N VAL A 9 1.38 3.22 4.70
CA VAL A 9 0.86 2.27 5.67
C VAL A 9 1.09 2.82 7.08
N ILE A 10 0.04 2.87 7.88
CA ILE A 10 0.10 3.50 9.21
C ILE A 10 0.03 2.49 10.36
N VAL A 11 -0.04 1.20 10.05
CA VAL A 11 -0.06 0.14 11.05
C VAL A 11 0.89 -0.97 10.67
N GLU A 12 1.38 -1.70 11.66
CA GLU A 12 2.18 -2.89 11.44
C GLU A 12 1.28 -4.10 11.62
N LYS A 13 1.10 -4.89 10.56
CA LYS A 13 0.30 -6.10 10.61
C LYS A 13 1.05 -7.26 9.98
N GLU A 14 0.91 -8.42 10.58
CA GLU A 14 1.58 -9.61 10.08
C GLU A 14 1.17 -9.94 8.65
N MET A 15 -0.10 -9.74 8.32
CA MET A 15 -0.60 -10.03 6.98
C MET A 15 0.08 -9.18 5.90
N TYR A 16 0.51 -7.97 6.25
CA TYR A 16 1.26 -7.13 5.33
C TYR A 16 2.75 -7.47 5.38
N ALA A 17 3.26 -7.73 6.59
CA ALA A 17 4.67 -8.04 6.77
C ALA A 17 5.09 -9.30 6.03
N ARG A 18 4.19 -10.25 5.88
CA ARG A 18 4.46 -11.47 5.11
C ARG A 18 4.79 -11.17 3.66
N ASP A 19 4.27 -10.07 3.14
CA ASP A 19 4.53 -9.63 1.77
C ASP A 19 5.64 -8.59 1.72
N GLY A 20 6.30 -8.33 2.84
CA GLY A 20 7.39 -7.37 2.91
C GLY A 20 6.95 -5.94 3.15
N VAL A 21 5.68 -5.74 3.53
CA VAL A 21 5.12 -4.40 3.72
C VAL A 21 5.00 -4.11 5.20
N HIS A 22 5.63 -3.01 5.62
CA HIS A 22 5.68 -2.61 7.01
C HIS A 22 5.16 -1.19 7.21
N LYS A 23 4.86 -0.86 8.46
CA LYS A 23 4.42 0.49 8.83
C LYS A 23 5.43 1.52 8.32
N GLY A 24 4.93 2.57 7.74
CA GLY A 24 5.75 3.66 7.21
C GLY A 24 6.11 3.50 5.74
N MET A 25 5.85 2.34 5.17
CA MET A 25 6.12 2.14 3.75
C MET A 25 5.09 2.86 2.90
N GLN A 26 5.55 3.36 1.76
CA GLN A 26 4.70 4.11 0.85
C GLN A 26 4.55 3.40 -0.48
N GLY A 27 3.39 3.58 -1.08
CA GLY A 27 3.10 3.02 -2.38
C GLY A 27 1.99 3.82 -3.02
N TRP A 28 1.38 3.28 -4.07
CA TRP A 28 0.25 3.96 -4.70
C TRP A 28 -0.82 2.98 -5.10
N ILE A 29 -2.04 3.52 -5.17
CA ILE A 29 -3.22 2.76 -5.51
C ILE A 29 -3.21 2.48 -7.02
N THR A 30 -3.34 1.20 -7.37
CA THR A 30 -3.22 0.76 -8.75
C THR A 30 -4.56 0.47 -9.43
N GLU A 31 -5.66 0.48 -8.66
CA GLU A 31 -6.98 0.19 -9.19
C GLU A 31 -7.95 1.29 -8.82
N PRO A 32 -8.90 1.60 -9.68
CA PRO A 32 -9.83 2.71 -9.42
C PRO A 32 -10.94 2.36 -8.42
N GLU A 33 -11.02 1.12 -7.98
CA GLU A 33 -12.10 0.66 -7.13
C GLU A 33 -11.62 0.08 -5.82
N ASN A 34 -12.37 0.38 -4.77
CA ASN A 34 -12.22 -0.25 -3.47
C ASN A 34 -13.06 -1.51 -3.48
N ILE A 35 -12.49 -2.64 -3.09
CA ILE A 35 -13.20 -3.91 -3.05
C ILE A 35 -13.25 -4.38 -1.60
N ASN A 36 -14.46 -4.40 -1.03
CA ASN A 36 -14.68 -4.86 0.35
C ASN A 36 -13.82 -4.12 1.38
N GLY A 37 -13.58 -2.83 1.16
CA GLY A 37 -12.77 -2.04 2.08
C GLY A 37 -11.28 -2.11 1.82
N TYR A 38 -10.86 -2.83 0.78
CA TYR A 38 -9.45 -2.96 0.42
C TYR A 38 -9.15 -2.23 -0.87
N TRP A 39 -7.99 -1.59 -0.90
CA TRP A 39 -7.44 -1.01 -2.12
C TRP A 39 -6.22 -1.82 -2.53
N LEU A 40 -6.06 -2.04 -3.82
CA LEU A 40 -4.88 -2.70 -4.33
C LEU A 40 -3.76 -1.67 -4.45
N VAL A 41 -2.70 -1.91 -3.71
CA VAL A 41 -1.59 -0.94 -3.57
C VAL A 41 -0.29 -1.58 -4.02
N ASN A 42 0.46 -0.89 -4.86
CA ASN A 42 1.78 -1.33 -5.29
C ASN A 42 2.83 -0.65 -4.42
N PHE A 43 3.72 -1.45 -3.86
CA PHE A 43 4.81 -0.96 -3.03
C PHE A 43 6.13 -1.18 -3.78
N PRO A 44 6.70 -0.12 -4.35
CA PRO A 44 8.00 -0.25 -5.01
C PRO A 44 9.08 -0.42 -3.97
N GLN A 45 10.08 -1.22 -4.29
CA GLN A 45 11.17 -1.46 -3.37
C GLN A 45 12.30 -0.47 -3.61
N CYS A 46 12.54 0.37 -2.61
CA CYS A 46 13.60 1.36 -2.71
C CYS A 46 14.97 0.72 -2.58
N GLY A 47 15.81 0.93 -3.57
CA GLY A 47 17.19 0.48 -3.50
C GLY A 47 17.41 -0.99 -3.82
N GLU A 48 16.36 -1.71 -4.14
CA GLU A 48 16.45 -3.11 -4.48
C GLU A 48 15.99 -3.32 -5.92
N LYS A 49 16.11 -4.53 -6.38
CA LYS A 49 15.93 -4.83 -7.79
C LYS A 49 14.49 -5.01 -8.25
N ASN A 50 13.57 -5.26 -7.36
CA ASN A 50 12.18 -5.57 -7.73
C ASN A 50 11.21 -4.84 -6.85
N ASP A 51 9.98 -4.72 -7.33
CA ASP A 51 8.88 -4.28 -6.50
C ASP A 51 8.69 -5.28 -5.37
N ILE A 52 8.32 -4.77 -4.20
CA ILE A 52 8.04 -5.63 -3.07
C ILE A 52 6.79 -6.45 -3.34
N ALA A 53 5.69 -5.76 -3.60
CA ALA A 53 4.42 -6.46 -3.80
C ALA A 53 3.34 -5.50 -4.28
N THR A 54 2.30 -6.06 -4.91
CA THR A 54 1.04 -5.39 -5.10
C THR A 54 0.04 -6.20 -4.29
N ILE A 55 -0.48 -5.62 -3.22
CA ILE A 55 -1.33 -6.32 -2.29
C ILE A 55 -2.57 -5.50 -1.93
N PRO A 56 -3.65 -6.17 -1.48
CA PRO A 56 -4.79 -5.45 -0.95
C PRO A 56 -4.46 -4.92 0.45
N VAL A 57 -4.75 -3.65 0.67
CA VAL A 57 -4.53 -2.98 1.95
C VAL A 57 -5.83 -2.29 2.35
N ARG A 58 -6.23 -2.46 3.61
CA ARG A 58 -7.46 -1.84 4.09
C ARG A 58 -7.31 -0.32 4.10
N GLU A 59 -8.36 0.35 3.70
CA GLU A 59 -8.35 1.80 3.66
C GLU A 59 -7.98 2.40 5.02
N GLU A 60 -8.47 1.82 6.10
CA GLU A 60 -8.21 2.32 7.45
C GLU A 60 -6.77 2.10 7.90
N ASP A 61 -6.02 1.25 7.21
CA ASP A 61 -4.64 0.92 7.58
C ASP A 61 -3.61 1.79 6.86
N MET A 62 -4.06 2.75 6.09
CA MET A 62 -3.16 3.64 5.36
C MET A 62 -3.76 5.04 5.26
N LYS A 63 -2.91 5.99 4.89
CA LYS A 63 -3.36 7.36 4.70
C LYS A 63 -2.83 7.88 3.36
N VAL A 64 -3.55 8.83 2.79
CA VAL A 64 -3.09 9.50 1.57
C VAL A 64 -1.97 10.46 1.94
N VAL A 65 -0.88 10.37 1.21
CA VAL A 65 0.26 11.26 1.37
C VAL A 65 0.23 12.26 0.23
N LYS A 66 0.17 13.53 0.55
CA LYS A 66 0.21 14.58 -0.46
C LYS A 66 1.63 15.08 -0.61
N ILE A 67 2.05 15.14 -1.85
CA ILE A 67 3.39 15.58 -2.18
C ILE A 67 3.38 17.03 -2.60
#